data_f4f76ac8ce4e8af2b04b607b9d0f06fa
#
_entry.id   f4f76ac8ce4e8af2b04b607b9d0f06fa
#
_cell.length_a   1.000
_cell.length_b   1.000
_cell.length_c   1.000
_cell.angle_alpha   90.00
_cell.angle_beta   90.00
_cell.angle_gamma   90.00
#
_symmetry.space_group_name_H-M   'P 1'
#
loop_
_entity.id
_entity.type
_entity.pdbx_description
1 polymer ?
#
loop_
_entity_poly.entity_id
_entity_poly.type
_entity_poly.pdbx_seq_one_letter_code
_entity_poly.pdbx_strand_id
1 'polypeptide(L)'
;RREMHWQSQWHTTRPFRTGIAPALNSRQTGYGVRPTDPLTSSDQLLICSPETSVSELNPLVEKLVQNIESTLIGKPEAVRLAVTALLGEGHLLIEDAPGVGKTALAKAIARSLHCGFTRLQFTPDMLPSDILGSSVFLPNLGEFEFRRGPIFTNVLLADEINRTTPRTQSALLEAMNERQVSIEGTTHALAPPFFVLATQNPFEFEGTFPLPENQLDRFMLCISIGYPDSGVEKDILRDHRNGEPVDALEPVLETAQLEELQRTVRAVRVDDSISEYLLQIVTATREHPELTLGVSTRGALTLYRAAQSRAMIENRDFVTPDDVKELAVHVLAHRVMPRGLVREGQRERARVVIRQILDNTRVPT
;
A
#
# COMPACT_ATOMS: atom_id res chain seq x y z
N ARG A 1 -18.85 -17.70 -51.79
CA ARG A 1 -19.62 -18.95 -51.84
C ARG A 1 -18.86 -20.04 -51.08
N ARG A 2 -19.21 -20.25 -49.79
CA ARG A 2 -19.50 -21.50 -49.08
C ARG A 2 -19.76 -21.17 -47.64
N GLU A 3 -21.06 -21.18 -47.33
CA GLU A 3 -21.59 -21.24 -45.99
C GLU A 3 -21.27 -22.63 -45.41
N MET A 4 -20.87 -22.68 -44.13
CA MET A 4 -20.91 -23.91 -43.37
C MET A 4 -21.68 -23.65 -42.07
N HIS A 5 -22.87 -24.24 -42.01
CA HIS A 5 -23.70 -24.40 -40.84
C HIS A 5 -23.02 -25.30 -39.80
N TRP A 6 -23.08 -24.89 -38.53
CA TRP A 6 -22.93 -25.77 -37.39
C TRP A 6 -24.20 -25.77 -36.58
N GLN A 7 -24.86 -26.93 -36.60
CA GLN A 7 -26.05 -27.23 -35.81
C GLN A 7 -25.69 -27.58 -34.36
N SER A 8 -26.48 -27.04 -33.45
CA SER A 8 -26.59 -27.35 -32.03
C SER A 8 -27.04 -28.80 -31.76
N GLN A 9 -26.36 -29.52 -30.87
CA GLN A 9 -26.90 -30.69 -30.20
C GLN A 9 -26.89 -30.48 -28.69
N TRP A 10 -28.08 -30.38 -28.13
CA TRP A 10 -28.35 -30.45 -26.70
C TRP A 10 -28.50 -31.92 -26.29
N HIS A 11 -27.70 -32.39 -25.34
CA HIS A 11 -27.95 -33.62 -24.63
C HIS A 11 -28.40 -33.32 -23.19
N THR A 12 -29.64 -33.69 -22.97
CA THR A 12 -30.34 -33.79 -21.69
C THR A 12 -29.71 -34.87 -20.79
N THR A 13 -29.43 -34.56 -19.54
CA THR A 13 -29.20 -35.56 -18.48
C THR A 13 -30.17 -35.35 -17.33
N ARG A 14 -30.75 -36.49 -16.90
CA ARG A 14 -31.84 -36.67 -15.95
C ARG A 14 -31.41 -36.43 -14.49
N PRO A 15 -32.38 -36.19 -13.58
CA PRO A 15 -32.11 -35.92 -12.16
C PRO A 15 -31.89 -37.19 -11.34
N PHE A 16 -31.04 -37.14 -10.34
CA PHE A 16 -30.86 -38.17 -9.33
C PHE A 16 -31.81 -38.01 -8.16
N ARG A 17 -32.40 -39.10 -7.76
CA ARG A 17 -33.44 -39.32 -6.74
C ARG A 17 -32.87 -39.20 -5.33
N THR A 18 -33.63 -38.58 -4.47
CA THR A 18 -33.62 -38.63 -3.01
C THR A 18 -33.81 -40.05 -2.47
N GLY A 19 -33.04 -40.44 -1.48
CA GLY A 19 -33.20 -41.64 -0.67
C GLY A 19 -33.13 -41.31 0.82
N ILE A 20 -34.20 -41.69 1.50
CA ILE A 20 -34.58 -41.48 2.89
C ILE A 20 -33.80 -42.42 3.84
N ALA A 21 -33.56 -41.94 5.06
CA ALA A 21 -32.98 -42.68 6.19
C ALA A 21 -33.78 -43.91 6.65
N PRO A 22 -33.23 -44.72 7.57
CA PRO A 22 -33.89 -44.81 8.86
C PRO A 22 -32.98 -44.80 10.11
N ALA A 23 -33.66 -44.45 11.20
CA ALA A 23 -33.21 -44.31 12.55
C ALA A 23 -33.00 -45.66 13.33
N LEU A 24 -32.51 -45.50 14.55
CA LEU A 24 -32.52 -46.34 15.75
C LEU A 24 -31.17 -47.00 16.12
N ASN A 25 -30.55 -46.64 17.22
CA ASN A 25 -30.87 -47.16 18.55
C ASN A 25 -30.04 -46.54 19.68
N SER A 26 -30.73 -46.28 20.76
CA SER A 26 -30.32 -45.87 22.09
C SER A 26 -29.37 -46.84 22.78
N ARG A 27 -28.33 -46.35 23.45
CA ARG A 27 -27.87 -46.92 24.73
C ARG A 27 -27.45 -45.78 25.69
N GLN A 28 -28.22 -45.66 26.71
CA GLN A 28 -27.92 -44.92 27.95
C GLN A 28 -26.74 -45.58 28.66
N THR A 29 -25.75 -44.82 29.03
CA THR A 29 -24.90 -45.08 30.20
C THR A 29 -24.74 -43.80 30.96
N GLY A 30 -25.34 -43.78 32.14
CA GLY A 30 -25.24 -42.65 33.09
C GLY A 30 -23.87 -42.61 33.71
N TYR A 31 -23.37 -41.37 33.81
CA TYR A 31 -22.33 -41.03 34.75
C TYR A 31 -22.79 -39.77 35.50
N GLY A 32 -22.77 -39.90 36.85
CA GLY A 32 -23.27 -38.92 37.81
C GLY A 32 -22.52 -37.62 37.75
N VAL A 33 -23.29 -36.55 37.76
CA VAL A 33 -22.81 -35.18 37.93
C VAL A 33 -22.61 -34.97 39.44
N ARG A 34 -21.37 -34.71 39.87
CA ARG A 34 -21.09 -34.10 41.19
C ARG A 34 -21.22 -32.58 41.02
N PRO A 35 -21.78 -31.86 41.99
CA PRO A 35 -21.81 -30.42 41.96
C PRO A 35 -20.38 -29.90 42.22
N THR A 36 -19.84 -29.17 41.23
CA THR A 36 -18.60 -28.42 41.37
C THR A 36 -18.90 -27.02 41.91
N ASP A 37 -18.07 -26.59 42.84
CA ASP A 37 -18.04 -25.32 43.54
C ASP A 37 -18.09 -24.09 42.60
N PRO A 38 -18.52 -22.92 43.09
CA PRO A 38 -18.59 -21.69 42.30
C PRO A 38 -17.17 -21.25 41.93
N LEU A 39 -16.88 -21.27 40.65
CA LEU A 39 -15.69 -20.66 40.07
C LEU A 39 -15.72 -19.15 40.35
N THR A 40 -14.83 -18.71 41.21
CA THR A 40 -14.43 -17.32 41.33
C THR A 40 -13.82 -16.93 39.97
N SER A 41 -14.62 -16.27 39.15
CA SER A 41 -14.14 -15.63 37.90
C SER A 41 -13.37 -14.37 38.27
N SER A 42 -12.08 -14.50 38.42
CA SER A 42 -11.12 -13.42 38.20
C SER A 42 -10.52 -13.57 36.84
N ASP A 43 -11.35 -13.55 35.79
CA ASP A 43 -10.91 -13.17 34.46
C ASP A 43 -10.58 -11.67 34.52
N GLN A 44 -9.37 -11.39 34.96
CA GLN A 44 -8.72 -10.13 34.64
C GLN A 44 -8.65 -10.08 33.11
N LEU A 45 -9.60 -9.35 32.53
CA LEU A 45 -9.40 -8.70 31.24
C LEU A 45 -7.98 -8.14 31.25
N LEU A 46 -7.13 -8.67 30.42
CA LEU A 46 -5.86 -8.07 30.05
C LEU A 46 -6.19 -6.67 29.51
N ILE A 47 -6.23 -5.72 30.45
CA ILE A 47 -6.25 -4.29 30.11
C ILE A 47 -4.95 -4.07 29.37
N CYS A 48 -5.09 -3.80 28.09
CA CYS A 48 -4.05 -3.32 27.20
C CYS A 48 -3.17 -2.33 27.95
N SER A 49 -1.85 -2.49 27.86
CA SER A 49 -0.85 -1.56 28.39
C SER A 49 -1.24 -0.11 28.07
N PRO A 50 -0.89 0.88 28.91
CA PRO A 50 -1.26 2.26 28.67
C PRO A 50 -0.85 2.65 27.26
N GLU A 51 -1.82 3.11 26.46
CA GLU A 51 -1.61 3.57 25.09
C GLU A 51 -0.57 4.69 25.14
N THR A 52 0.58 4.45 24.55
CA THR A 52 1.64 5.46 24.41
C THR A 52 1.05 6.65 23.65
N SER A 53 1.12 7.84 24.21
CA SER A 53 0.49 9.03 23.61
C SER A 53 1.26 9.47 22.35
N VAL A 54 0.56 10.12 21.41
CA VAL A 54 1.17 10.69 20.20
C VAL A 54 2.35 11.59 20.55
N SER A 55 2.23 12.39 21.61
CA SER A 55 3.28 13.31 22.08
C SER A 55 4.56 12.60 22.55
N GLU A 56 4.47 11.38 23.04
CA GLU A 56 5.64 10.59 23.47
C GLU A 56 6.38 9.95 22.29
N LEU A 57 5.68 9.62 21.22
CA LEU A 57 6.24 8.97 20.05
C LEU A 57 6.70 9.95 18.96
N ASN A 58 6.24 11.19 18.99
CA ASN A 58 6.57 12.20 17.99
C ASN A 58 8.08 12.45 17.80
N PRO A 59 8.93 12.46 18.84
CA PRO A 59 10.37 12.60 18.64
C PRO A 59 11.00 11.51 17.77
N LEU A 60 10.40 10.32 17.73
CA LEU A 60 10.84 9.22 16.86
C LEU A 60 10.48 9.50 15.40
N VAL A 61 9.27 10.02 15.16
CA VAL A 61 8.82 10.41 13.81
C VAL A 61 9.66 11.53 13.27
N GLU A 62 9.94 12.55 14.08
CA GLU A 62 10.78 13.68 13.69
C GLU A 62 12.21 13.24 13.35
N LYS A 63 12.82 12.36 14.16
CA LYS A 63 14.12 11.76 13.87
C LYS A 63 14.12 10.98 12.57
N LEU A 64 13.05 10.19 12.31
CA LEU A 64 12.92 9.43 11.07
C LEU A 64 12.88 10.37 9.85
N VAL A 65 12.06 11.41 9.89
CA VAL A 65 11.94 12.40 8.81
C VAL A 65 13.28 13.10 8.58
N GLN A 66 13.91 13.62 9.62
CA GLN A 66 15.21 14.33 9.52
C GLN A 66 16.31 13.41 8.97
N ASN A 67 16.34 12.15 9.40
CA ASN A 67 17.32 11.18 8.92
C ASN A 67 17.19 10.92 7.41
N ILE A 68 15.96 10.77 6.91
CA ILE A 68 15.69 10.59 5.48
C ILE A 68 15.97 11.89 4.71
N GLU A 69 15.56 13.06 5.23
CA GLU A 69 15.80 14.38 4.61
C GLU A 69 17.29 14.67 4.45
N SER A 70 18.15 14.17 5.33
CA SER A 70 19.61 14.35 5.23
C SER A 70 20.22 13.76 3.95
N THR A 71 19.56 12.80 3.31
CA THR A 71 20.01 12.17 2.05
C THR A 71 19.22 12.63 0.83
N LEU A 72 17.99 13.09 1.02
CA LEU A 72 17.12 13.59 -0.06
C LEU A 72 17.02 15.11 0.01
N ILE A 73 18.15 15.76 -0.21
CA ILE A 73 18.32 17.20 -0.01
C ILE A 73 17.35 18.01 -0.88
N GLY A 74 16.67 18.99 -0.26
CA GLY A 74 15.74 19.90 -0.96
C GLY A 74 14.38 19.29 -1.32
N LYS A 75 14.01 18.13 -0.76
CA LYS A 75 12.76 17.44 -1.02
C LYS A 75 11.97 17.07 0.25
N PRO A 76 11.78 17.99 1.21
CA PRO A 76 11.14 17.69 2.48
C PRO A 76 9.72 17.17 2.32
N GLU A 77 8.95 17.72 1.37
CA GLU A 77 7.56 17.28 1.17
C GLU A 77 7.47 15.86 0.63
N ALA A 78 8.35 15.47 -0.30
CA ALA A 78 8.40 14.10 -0.80
C ALA A 78 8.75 13.10 0.32
N VAL A 79 9.65 13.48 1.23
CA VAL A 79 9.99 12.67 2.42
C VAL A 79 8.80 12.55 3.35
N ARG A 80 8.13 13.65 3.69
CA ARG A 80 6.94 13.66 4.56
C ARG A 80 5.80 12.82 3.98
N LEU A 81 5.55 12.91 2.67
CA LEU A 81 4.56 12.08 1.98
C LEU A 81 4.94 10.59 2.02
N ALA A 82 6.22 10.25 1.82
CA ALA A 82 6.68 8.87 1.92
C ALA A 82 6.54 8.31 3.35
N VAL A 83 6.89 9.11 4.37
CA VAL A 83 6.69 8.75 5.78
C VAL A 83 5.20 8.66 6.12
N THR A 84 4.34 9.53 5.56
CA THR A 84 2.87 9.44 5.68
C THR A 84 2.36 8.09 5.19
N ALA A 85 2.83 7.63 4.01
CA ALA A 85 2.45 6.33 3.48
C ALA A 85 2.95 5.17 4.35
N LEU A 86 4.18 5.25 4.85
CA LEU A 86 4.80 4.26 5.71
C LEU A 86 4.04 4.11 7.06
N LEU A 87 3.76 5.22 7.73
CA LEU A 87 3.02 5.25 8.99
C LEU A 87 1.57 4.83 8.82
N GLY A 88 0.95 5.16 7.69
CA GLY A 88 -0.41 4.75 7.32
C GLY A 88 -0.53 3.31 6.86
N GLU A 89 0.55 2.52 6.92
CA GLU A 89 0.62 1.13 6.44
C GLU A 89 0.22 0.98 4.96
N GLY A 90 0.41 2.03 4.17
CA GLY A 90 0.13 2.05 2.74
C GLY A 90 1.39 1.81 1.91
N HIS A 91 1.23 1.88 0.59
CA HIS A 91 2.32 1.78 -0.39
C HIS A 91 2.38 3.04 -1.23
N LEU A 92 3.55 3.34 -1.78
CA LEU A 92 3.83 4.58 -2.49
C LEU A 92 4.03 4.32 -3.99
N LEU A 93 3.37 5.11 -4.83
CA LEU A 93 3.65 5.19 -6.26
C LEU A 93 4.42 6.50 -6.54
N ILE A 94 5.52 6.42 -7.27
CA ILE A 94 6.33 7.56 -7.68
C ILE A 94 6.26 7.69 -9.18
N GLU A 95 5.59 8.72 -9.68
CA GLU A 95 5.51 9.06 -11.09
C GLU A 95 6.50 10.17 -11.40
N ASP A 96 7.67 9.80 -11.98
CA ASP A 96 8.74 10.76 -12.21
C ASP A 96 9.76 10.32 -13.25
N ALA A 97 10.51 11.29 -13.76
CA ALA A 97 11.66 11.05 -14.63
C ALA A 97 12.74 10.19 -13.94
N PRO A 98 13.62 9.51 -14.69
CA PRO A 98 14.80 8.85 -14.15
C PRO A 98 15.74 9.83 -13.43
N GLY A 99 16.47 9.35 -12.40
CA GLY A 99 17.56 10.10 -11.77
C GLY A 99 17.16 11.14 -10.74
N VAL A 100 15.89 11.22 -10.31
CA VAL A 100 15.40 12.22 -9.32
C VAL A 100 15.55 11.77 -7.84
N GLY A 101 16.23 10.66 -7.54
CA GLY A 101 16.47 10.23 -6.16
C GLY A 101 15.50 9.15 -5.63
N LYS A 102 14.72 8.48 -6.50
CA LYS A 102 13.77 7.41 -6.09
C LYS A 102 14.46 6.29 -5.31
N THR A 103 15.61 5.84 -5.76
CA THR A 103 16.41 4.80 -5.09
C THR A 103 17.00 5.28 -3.77
N ALA A 104 17.45 6.54 -3.71
CA ALA A 104 17.95 7.14 -2.48
C ALA A 104 16.85 7.20 -1.40
N LEU A 105 15.64 7.64 -1.75
CA LEU A 105 14.49 7.65 -0.83
C LEU A 105 14.19 6.25 -0.27
N ALA A 106 14.10 5.22 -1.13
CA ALA A 106 13.78 3.87 -0.69
C ALA A 106 14.86 3.27 0.21
N LYS A 107 16.13 3.45 -0.16
CA LYS A 107 17.29 3.03 0.66
C LYS A 107 17.33 3.78 2.01
N ALA A 108 17.08 5.10 2.00
CA ALA A 108 17.10 5.92 3.22
C ALA A 108 16.03 5.44 4.21
N ILE A 109 14.82 5.14 3.75
CA ILE A 109 13.75 4.58 4.59
C ILE A 109 14.20 3.24 5.21
N ALA A 110 14.71 2.32 4.40
CA ALA A 110 15.11 1.00 4.89
C ALA A 110 16.26 1.06 5.91
N ARG A 111 17.27 1.92 5.64
CA ARG A 111 18.39 2.10 6.56
C ARG A 111 17.96 2.78 7.86
N SER A 112 17.10 3.80 7.78
CA SER A 112 16.56 4.47 8.96
C SER A 112 15.78 3.53 9.89
N LEU A 113 15.20 2.45 9.33
CA LEU A 113 14.42 1.43 10.04
C LEU A 113 15.21 0.16 10.39
N HIS A 114 16.49 0.10 10.09
CA HIS A 114 17.33 -1.10 10.26
C HIS A 114 16.67 -2.37 9.71
N CYS A 115 16.12 -2.30 8.50
CA CYS A 115 15.36 -3.39 7.90
C CYS A 115 15.84 -3.76 6.49
N GLY A 116 15.36 -4.91 5.99
CA GLY A 116 15.73 -5.42 4.67
C GLY A 116 15.26 -4.51 3.54
N PHE A 117 16.17 -4.28 2.57
CA PHE A 117 15.89 -3.53 1.35
C PHE A 117 16.19 -4.39 0.11
N THR A 118 15.26 -4.36 -0.84
CA THR A 118 15.45 -4.97 -2.15
C THR A 118 15.03 -4.01 -3.25
N ARG A 119 15.89 -3.84 -4.27
CA ARG A 119 15.51 -3.16 -5.51
C ARG A 119 15.24 -4.20 -6.58
N LEU A 120 14.10 -4.13 -7.21
CA LEU A 120 13.69 -4.97 -8.31
C LEU A 120 13.39 -4.09 -9.53
N GLN A 121 14.21 -4.22 -10.57
CA GLN A 121 13.99 -3.56 -11.85
C GLN A 121 13.07 -4.42 -12.71
N PHE A 122 11.90 -3.90 -13.08
CA PHE A 122 10.94 -4.63 -13.89
C PHE A 122 11.31 -4.59 -15.37
N THR A 123 11.18 -5.75 -16.03
CA THR A 123 11.45 -5.94 -17.47
C THR A 123 10.28 -6.68 -18.14
N PRO A 124 10.12 -6.58 -19.47
CA PRO A 124 9.00 -7.20 -20.19
C PRO A 124 8.97 -8.73 -20.12
N ASP A 125 10.11 -9.37 -19.95
CA ASP A 125 10.29 -10.82 -19.89
C ASP A 125 10.17 -11.41 -18.48
N MET A 126 10.06 -10.56 -17.44
CA MET A 126 9.96 -10.97 -16.05
C MET A 126 8.67 -11.76 -15.77
N LEU A 127 8.81 -12.88 -15.08
CA LEU A 127 7.71 -13.74 -14.64
C LEU A 127 7.30 -13.47 -13.18
N PRO A 128 6.07 -13.82 -12.77
CA PRO A 128 5.66 -13.78 -11.37
C PRO A 128 6.59 -14.55 -10.42
N SER A 129 7.13 -15.69 -10.85
CA SER A 129 8.09 -16.50 -10.08
C SER A 129 9.39 -15.78 -9.76
N ASP A 130 9.81 -14.84 -10.61
CA ASP A 130 11.03 -14.06 -10.40
C ASP A 130 10.88 -13.06 -9.24
N ILE A 131 9.63 -12.69 -8.92
CA ILE A 131 9.27 -11.80 -7.82
C ILE A 131 8.95 -12.58 -6.56
N LEU A 132 8.05 -13.57 -6.69
CA LEU A 132 7.47 -14.31 -5.57
C LEU A 132 8.37 -15.44 -5.07
N GLY A 133 9.22 -15.97 -5.95
CA GLY A 133 9.97 -17.19 -5.73
C GLY A 133 9.30 -18.41 -6.38
N SER A 134 9.94 -19.54 -6.27
CA SER A 134 9.50 -20.80 -6.88
C SER A 134 9.95 -22.02 -6.08
N SER A 135 9.22 -23.12 -6.19
CA SER A 135 9.68 -24.39 -5.65
C SER A 135 10.69 -25.04 -6.59
N VAL A 136 11.82 -25.44 -6.03
CA VAL A 136 12.92 -26.11 -6.75
C VAL A 136 13.00 -27.55 -6.27
N PHE A 137 12.97 -28.50 -7.19
CA PHE A 137 13.18 -29.91 -6.85
C PHE A 137 14.62 -30.15 -6.45
N LEU A 138 14.84 -30.76 -5.29
CA LEU A 138 16.16 -31.16 -4.79
C LEU A 138 16.36 -32.65 -5.06
N PRO A 139 17.14 -33.04 -6.09
CA PRO A 139 17.30 -34.45 -6.47
C PRO A 139 17.91 -35.30 -5.36
N ASN A 140 18.75 -34.72 -4.51
CA ASN A 140 19.43 -35.42 -3.41
C ASN A 140 18.50 -35.78 -2.25
N LEU A 141 17.39 -35.05 -2.08
CA LEU A 141 16.39 -35.25 -1.02
C LEU A 141 15.09 -35.83 -1.55
N GLY A 142 14.85 -35.76 -2.86
CA GLY A 142 13.60 -36.17 -3.48
C GLY A 142 12.42 -35.27 -3.16
N GLU A 143 12.67 -34.05 -2.69
CA GLU A 143 11.68 -33.10 -2.19
C GLU A 143 11.75 -31.76 -2.94
N PHE A 144 10.65 -31.00 -2.86
CA PHE A 144 10.62 -29.63 -3.35
C PHE A 144 10.94 -28.66 -2.19
N GLU A 145 11.86 -27.72 -2.44
CA GLU A 145 12.17 -26.64 -1.53
C GLU A 145 11.67 -25.31 -2.12
N PHE A 146 10.92 -24.54 -1.34
CA PHE A 146 10.52 -23.18 -1.74
C PHE A 146 11.69 -22.21 -1.60
N ARG A 147 12.13 -21.66 -2.71
CA ARG A 147 13.12 -20.56 -2.74
C ARG A 147 12.39 -19.22 -2.80
N ARG A 148 12.56 -18.45 -1.72
CA ARG A 148 11.97 -17.12 -1.58
C ARG A 148 12.47 -16.18 -2.67
N GLY A 149 11.53 -15.45 -3.30
CA GLY A 149 11.84 -14.38 -4.25
C GLY A 149 12.19 -13.05 -3.56
N PRO A 150 12.57 -12.03 -4.35
CA PRO A 150 12.96 -10.70 -3.85
C PRO A 150 11.85 -9.95 -3.09
N ILE A 151 10.59 -10.37 -3.20
CA ILE A 151 9.47 -9.76 -2.47
C ILE A 151 9.55 -9.99 -0.95
N PHE A 152 10.29 -11.02 -0.50
CA PHE A 152 10.49 -11.32 0.91
C PHE A 152 11.52 -10.37 1.54
N THR A 153 11.17 -9.10 1.60
CA THR A 153 11.94 -7.99 2.17
C THR A 153 10.98 -7.04 2.89
N ASN A 154 11.51 -6.11 3.68
CA ASN A 154 10.69 -5.11 4.36
C ASN A 154 10.39 -3.90 3.48
N VAL A 155 11.40 -3.37 2.80
CA VAL A 155 11.26 -2.25 1.86
C VAL A 155 11.61 -2.73 0.46
N LEU A 156 10.64 -2.73 -0.44
CA LEU A 156 10.80 -3.11 -1.83
C LEU A 156 10.69 -1.88 -2.73
N LEU A 157 11.74 -1.59 -3.48
CA LEU A 157 11.68 -0.65 -4.60
C LEU A 157 11.34 -1.44 -5.88
N ALA A 158 10.10 -1.34 -6.32
CA ALA A 158 9.60 -1.90 -7.58
C ALA A 158 9.82 -0.87 -8.70
N ASP A 159 10.98 -0.92 -9.35
CA ASP A 159 11.41 0.10 -10.31
C ASP A 159 10.86 -0.18 -11.70
N GLU A 160 10.20 0.81 -12.31
CA GLU A 160 9.56 0.75 -13.64
C GLU A 160 8.50 -0.37 -13.77
N ILE A 161 7.58 -0.43 -12.80
CA ILE A 161 6.54 -1.47 -12.73
C ILE A 161 5.68 -1.55 -14.02
N ASN A 162 5.55 -0.46 -14.77
CA ASN A 162 4.82 -0.41 -16.03
C ASN A 162 5.57 -1.08 -17.21
N ARG A 163 6.81 -1.53 -17.05
CA ARG A 163 7.55 -2.27 -18.09
C ARG A 163 7.24 -3.76 -18.12
N THR A 164 6.73 -4.33 -17.03
CA THR A 164 6.40 -5.76 -17.01
C THR A 164 4.96 -6.05 -17.40
N THR A 165 4.68 -7.32 -17.69
CA THR A 165 3.34 -7.77 -18.11
C THR A 165 2.28 -7.58 -17.02
N PRO A 166 0.99 -7.41 -17.36
CA PRO A 166 -0.09 -7.29 -16.38
C PRO A 166 -0.18 -8.48 -15.40
N ARG A 167 0.24 -9.68 -15.82
CA ARG A 167 0.27 -10.87 -14.97
C ARG A 167 1.28 -10.72 -13.85
N THR A 168 2.46 -10.23 -14.17
CA THR A 168 3.55 -10.01 -13.21
C THR A 168 3.24 -8.83 -12.29
N GLN A 169 2.65 -7.73 -12.83
CA GLN A 169 2.14 -6.62 -12.02
C GLN A 169 1.11 -7.12 -10.98
N SER A 170 0.13 -7.93 -11.42
CA SER A 170 -0.92 -8.45 -10.54
C SER A 170 -0.37 -9.27 -9.38
N ALA A 171 0.68 -10.07 -9.61
CA ALA A 171 1.31 -10.86 -8.57
C ALA A 171 1.92 -10.00 -7.45
N LEU A 172 2.65 -8.92 -7.80
CA LEU A 172 3.16 -7.98 -6.82
C LEU A 172 2.02 -7.27 -6.07
N LEU A 173 1.02 -6.77 -6.81
CA LEU A 173 -0.07 -5.99 -6.25
C LEU A 173 -1.01 -6.83 -5.35
N GLU A 174 -1.13 -8.14 -5.61
CA GLU A 174 -1.83 -9.06 -4.71
C GLU A 174 -1.08 -9.21 -3.39
N ALA A 175 0.23 -9.47 -3.46
CA ALA A 175 1.08 -9.58 -2.28
C ALA A 175 1.09 -8.30 -1.42
N MET A 176 1.01 -7.11 -2.05
CA MET A 176 0.89 -5.83 -1.35
C MET A 176 -0.39 -5.74 -0.50
N ASN A 177 -1.52 -6.22 -1.03
CA ASN A 177 -2.79 -6.17 -0.33
C ASN A 177 -2.90 -7.18 0.80
N GLU A 178 -2.51 -8.42 0.48
CA GLU A 178 -2.72 -9.56 1.37
C GLU A 178 -1.59 -9.73 2.39
N ARG A 179 -0.46 -9.03 2.18
CA ARG A 179 0.78 -9.18 2.97
C ARG A 179 1.26 -10.63 3.07
N GLN A 180 0.95 -11.38 2.05
CA GLN A 180 1.30 -12.79 1.92
C GLN A 180 1.41 -13.19 0.44
N VAL A 181 2.08 -14.31 0.20
CA VAL A 181 2.25 -14.90 -1.11
C VAL A 181 1.78 -16.35 -1.07
N SER A 182 0.91 -16.75 -2.00
CA SER A 182 0.43 -18.14 -2.11
C SER A 182 1.07 -18.80 -3.32
N ILE A 183 1.87 -19.84 -3.06
CA ILE A 183 2.58 -20.61 -4.08
C ILE A 183 2.30 -22.10 -3.86
N GLU A 184 1.82 -22.79 -4.90
CA GLU A 184 1.53 -24.24 -4.89
C GLU A 184 0.65 -24.68 -3.70
N GLY A 185 -0.31 -23.83 -3.32
CA GLY A 185 -1.24 -24.11 -2.22
C GLY A 185 -0.70 -23.82 -0.82
N THR A 186 0.56 -23.37 -0.70
CA THR A 186 1.16 -22.93 0.56
C THR A 186 1.21 -21.41 0.63
N THR A 187 0.77 -20.85 1.74
CA THR A 187 0.78 -19.40 1.99
C THR A 187 1.98 -19.01 2.84
N HIS A 188 2.73 -18.04 2.36
CA HIS A 188 3.91 -17.48 3.02
C HIS A 188 3.65 -16.03 3.38
N ALA A 189 3.64 -15.70 4.67
CA ALA A 189 3.48 -14.33 5.15
C ALA A 189 4.72 -13.49 4.82
N LEU A 190 4.51 -12.22 4.46
CA LEU A 190 5.56 -11.21 4.35
C LEU A 190 5.81 -10.59 5.73
N ALA A 191 7.08 -10.43 6.08
CA ALA A 191 7.47 -9.88 7.38
C ALA A 191 7.10 -8.38 7.48
N PRO A 192 6.46 -7.93 8.56
CA PRO A 192 6.23 -6.52 8.80
C PRO A 192 7.53 -5.80 9.22
N PRO A 193 7.66 -4.51 8.94
CA PRO A 193 6.84 -3.76 8.01
C PRO A 193 7.06 -4.22 6.57
N PHE A 194 6.01 -4.25 5.75
CA PHE A 194 6.15 -4.48 4.31
C PHE A 194 5.73 -3.23 3.56
N PHE A 195 6.69 -2.52 3.00
CA PHE A 195 6.50 -1.25 2.33
C PHE A 195 7.02 -1.30 0.89
N VAL A 196 6.16 -1.03 -0.07
CA VAL A 196 6.51 -1.00 -1.49
C VAL A 196 6.52 0.44 -1.98
N LEU A 197 7.65 0.84 -2.56
CA LEU A 197 7.77 2.03 -3.40
C LEU A 197 7.79 1.53 -4.85
N ALA A 198 6.71 1.73 -5.58
CA ALA A 198 6.69 1.45 -7.00
C ALA A 198 7.01 2.71 -7.79
N THR A 199 7.76 2.57 -8.89
CA THR A 199 8.03 3.69 -9.77
C THR A 199 7.46 3.42 -11.16
N GLN A 200 7.00 4.50 -11.81
CA GLN A 200 6.71 4.47 -13.23
C GLN A 200 7.20 5.77 -13.88
N ASN A 201 7.65 5.65 -15.13
CA ASN A 201 8.01 6.79 -15.94
C ASN A 201 6.79 7.18 -16.77
N PRO A 202 6.17 8.34 -16.51
CA PRO A 202 4.98 8.77 -17.25
C PRO A 202 5.26 9.19 -18.70
N PHE A 203 6.52 9.36 -19.07
CA PHE A 203 6.94 9.81 -20.41
C PHE A 203 7.32 8.67 -21.36
N GLU A 204 7.43 7.44 -20.86
CA GLU A 204 7.71 6.26 -21.67
C GLU A 204 6.41 5.53 -21.99
N PHE A 205 6.06 5.52 -23.29
CA PHE A 205 4.84 4.86 -23.78
C PHE A 205 5.15 3.57 -24.56
N GLU A 206 6.28 3.50 -25.23
CA GLU A 206 6.67 2.32 -26.03
C GLU A 206 7.11 1.16 -25.12
N GLY A 207 6.54 -0.02 -25.34
CA GLY A 207 6.89 -1.22 -24.58
C GLY A 207 6.42 -1.22 -23.12
N THR A 208 5.45 -0.36 -22.75
CA THR A 208 4.91 -0.28 -21.41
C THR A 208 3.48 -0.80 -21.31
N PHE A 209 3.13 -1.34 -20.15
CA PHE A 209 1.79 -1.79 -19.76
C PHE A 209 1.30 -0.90 -18.63
N PRO A 210 0.46 0.10 -18.91
CA PRO A 210 -0.05 1.00 -17.88
C PRO A 210 -0.86 0.23 -16.85
N LEU A 211 -0.72 0.61 -15.58
CA LEU A 211 -1.51 0.05 -14.49
C LEU A 211 -2.99 0.45 -14.66
N PRO A 212 -3.93 -0.51 -14.60
CA PRO A 212 -5.36 -0.22 -14.54
C PRO A 212 -5.75 0.49 -13.23
N GLU A 213 -6.89 1.18 -13.23
CA GLU A 213 -7.37 1.96 -12.08
C GLU A 213 -7.55 1.13 -10.80
N ASN A 214 -8.02 -0.11 -10.92
CA ASN A 214 -8.18 -1.03 -9.80
C ASN A 214 -6.84 -1.47 -9.18
N GLN A 215 -5.76 -1.39 -9.94
CA GLN A 215 -4.40 -1.64 -9.47
C GLN A 215 -3.79 -0.39 -8.84
N LEU A 216 -4.04 0.77 -9.43
CA LEU A 216 -3.62 2.07 -8.89
C LEU A 216 -4.26 2.35 -7.53
N ASP A 217 -5.51 1.93 -7.30
CA ASP A 217 -6.22 2.07 -6.02
C ASP A 217 -5.54 1.34 -4.85
N ARG A 218 -4.55 0.48 -5.11
CA ARG A 218 -3.78 -0.21 -4.07
C ARG A 218 -2.65 0.64 -3.47
N PHE A 219 -2.20 1.67 -4.18
CA PHE A 219 -1.21 2.61 -3.65
C PHE A 219 -1.88 3.67 -2.79
N MET A 220 -1.36 3.94 -1.61
CA MET A 220 -1.90 4.97 -0.72
C MET A 220 -1.73 6.36 -1.31
N LEU A 221 -0.52 6.69 -1.74
CA LEU A 221 -0.15 7.97 -2.31
C LEU A 221 0.50 7.79 -3.69
N CYS A 222 0.25 8.76 -4.57
CA CYS A 222 0.98 8.94 -5.81
C CYS A 222 1.68 10.30 -5.76
N ILE A 223 3.01 10.28 -5.81
CA ILE A 223 3.84 11.48 -5.67
C ILE A 223 4.80 11.66 -6.85
N SER A 224 5.34 12.87 -6.99
CA SER A 224 6.51 13.19 -7.79
C SER A 224 7.56 13.82 -6.88
N ILE A 225 8.81 13.42 -7.02
CA ILE A 225 9.94 14.02 -6.30
C ILE A 225 10.41 15.27 -7.05
N GLY A 226 10.45 15.18 -8.39
CA GLY A 226 10.90 16.25 -9.28
C GLY A 226 12.40 16.53 -9.21
N TYR A 227 12.89 17.34 -10.14
CA TYR A 227 14.28 17.78 -10.12
C TYR A 227 14.54 18.72 -8.93
N PRO A 228 15.73 18.66 -8.31
CA PRO A 228 16.12 19.61 -7.28
C PRO A 228 16.30 21.01 -7.86
N ASP A 229 16.23 22.02 -7.01
CA ASP A 229 16.57 23.39 -7.39
C ASP A 229 18.06 23.52 -7.71
N SER A 230 18.44 24.41 -8.61
CA SER A 230 19.82 24.57 -9.10
C SER A 230 20.85 24.85 -7.99
N GLY A 231 20.44 25.46 -6.88
CA GLY A 231 21.28 25.66 -5.69
C GLY A 231 21.58 24.34 -4.98
N VAL A 232 20.55 23.51 -4.84
CA VAL A 232 20.60 22.20 -4.18
C VAL A 232 21.42 21.20 -5.00
N GLU A 233 21.36 21.27 -6.34
CA GLU A 233 22.18 20.40 -7.21
C GLU A 233 23.68 20.48 -6.92
N LYS A 234 24.18 21.70 -6.62
CA LYS A 234 25.59 21.89 -6.26
C LYS A 234 25.96 21.19 -4.96
N ASP A 235 25.07 21.20 -4.00
CA ASP A 235 25.29 20.53 -2.72
C ASP A 235 25.25 19.02 -2.90
N ILE A 236 24.30 18.50 -3.68
CA ILE A 236 24.23 17.08 -4.07
C ILE A 236 25.54 16.63 -4.75
N LEU A 237 26.06 17.40 -5.72
CA LEU A 237 27.33 17.09 -6.40
C LEU A 237 28.51 17.09 -5.44
N ARG A 238 28.48 17.95 -4.41
CA ARG A 238 29.55 18.00 -3.39
C ARG A 238 29.50 16.80 -2.46
N ASP A 239 28.32 16.44 -2.02
CA ASP A 239 28.12 15.34 -1.04
C ASP A 239 28.42 13.97 -1.64
N HIS A 240 28.14 13.79 -2.96
CA HIS A 240 28.46 12.55 -3.67
C HIS A 240 29.96 12.35 -4.01
N ARG A 241 30.83 13.30 -3.66
CA ARG A 241 32.27 13.17 -3.91
C ARG A 241 32.90 11.97 -3.21
N ASN A 242 32.41 11.62 -2.01
CA ASN A 242 32.96 10.58 -1.16
C ASN A 242 32.12 9.28 -1.12
N GLY A 243 31.16 9.15 -2.03
CA GLY A 243 30.25 8.00 -2.10
C GLY A 243 28.78 8.43 -2.01
N GLU A 244 27.90 7.45 -1.92
CA GLU A 244 26.45 7.67 -1.76
C GLU A 244 26.16 8.09 -0.30
N PRO A 245 25.61 9.29 -0.04
CA PRO A 245 25.30 9.75 1.33
C PRO A 245 24.40 8.77 2.10
N VAL A 246 23.49 8.10 1.40
CA VAL A 246 22.58 7.11 1.98
C VAL A 246 23.35 5.93 2.61
N ASP A 247 24.56 5.62 2.16
CA ASP A 247 25.34 4.51 2.69
C ASP A 247 25.93 4.80 4.06
N ALA A 248 26.02 6.06 4.45
CA ALA A 248 26.47 6.51 5.76
C ALA A 248 25.35 6.68 6.79
N LEU A 249 24.07 6.48 6.39
CA LEU A 249 22.95 6.62 7.32
C LEU A 249 22.98 5.57 8.43
N GLU A 250 22.85 6.04 9.67
CA GLU A 250 22.66 5.20 10.84
C GLU A 250 21.16 4.96 11.08
N PRO A 251 20.75 3.78 11.56
CA PRO A 251 19.35 3.52 11.94
C PRO A 251 18.91 4.41 13.09
N VAL A 252 17.67 4.90 13.02
CA VAL A 252 17.07 5.76 14.04
C VAL A 252 15.84 5.14 14.68
N LEU A 253 15.32 4.07 14.07
CA LEU A 253 14.12 3.37 14.50
C LEU A 253 14.27 1.86 14.29
N GLU A 254 13.81 1.08 15.27
CA GLU A 254 13.64 -0.36 15.12
C GLU A 254 12.27 -0.68 14.50
N THR A 255 12.14 -1.83 13.84
CA THR A 255 10.87 -2.25 13.21
C THR A 255 9.71 -2.35 14.21
N ALA A 256 9.98 -2.80 15.45
CA ALA A 256 8.97 -2.87 16.50
C ALA A 256 8.45 -1.48 16.91
N GLN A 257 9.32 -0.47 16.93
CA GLN A 257 8.91 0.92 17.21
C GLN A 257 8.06 1.48 16.07
N LEU A 258 8.38 1.14 14.82
CA LEU A 258 7.53 1.52 13.68
C LEU A 258 6.13 0.90 13.77
N GLU A 259 6.02 -0.37 14.16
CA GLU A 259 4.72 -1.02 14.34
C GLU A 259 3.91 -0.35 15.47
N GLU A 260 4.55 0.13 16.51
CA GLU A 260 3.91 0.91 17.56
C GLU A 260 3.42 2.26 17.06
N LEU A 261 4.25 2.98 16.29
CA LEU A 261 3.86 4.22 15.62
C LEU A 261 2.65 4.00 14.70
N GLN A 262 2.62 2.93 13.90
CA GLN A 262 1.50 2.58 13.03
C GLN A 262 0.21 2.27 13.81
N ARG A 263 0.31 1.65 14.98
CA ARG A 263 -0.83 1.44 15.88
C ARG A 263 -1.35 2.75 16.44
N THR A 264 -0.45 3.64 16.88
CA THR A 264 -0.79 4.95 17.44
C THR A 264 -1.43 5.87 16.41
N VAL A 265 -1.01 5.81 15.12
CA VAL A 265 -1.69 6.54 14.03
C VAL A 265 -3.18 6.21 13.98
N ARG A 266 -3.57 4.96 14.23
CA ARG A 266 -4.99 4.55 14.23
C ARG A 266 -5.79 5.18 15.35
N ALA A 267 -5.14 5.60 16.44
CA ALA A 267 -5.74 6.26 17.59
C ALA A 267 -5.83 7.79 17.43
N VAL A 268 -5.17 8.39 16.41
CA VAL A 268 -5.32 9.82 16.11
C VAL A 268 -6.78 10.15 15.84
N ARG A 269 -7.29 11.13 16.59
CA ARG A 269 -8.71 11.49 16.58
C ARG A 269 -9.10 12.19 15.27
N VAL A 270 -10.22 11.75 14.70
CA VAL A 270 -10.85 12.43 13.55
C VAL A 270 -12.26 12.81 13.98
N ASP A 271 -12.53 14.10 14.03
CA ASP A 271 -13.85 14.62 14.35
C ASP A 271 -14.87 14.27 13.25
N ASP A 272 -16.15 14.14 13.63
CA ASP A 272 -17.21 13.81 12.69
C ASP A 272 -17.31 14.86 11.58
N SER A 273 -17.09 16.14 11.89
CA SER A 273 -17.08 17.24 10.90
C SER A 273 -15.99 17.08 9.84
N ILE A 274 -14.81 16.56 10.23
CA ILE A 274 -13.71 16.25 9.30
C ILE A 274 -14.06 15.03 8.45
N SER A 275 -14.67 14.02 9.07
CA SER A 275 -15.14 12.82 8.37
C SER A 275 -16.19 13.17 7.31
N GLU A 276 -17.15 14.04 7.66
CA GLU A 276 -18.14 14.56 6.73
C GLU A 276 -17.51 15.37 5.59
N TYR A 277 -16.55 16.25 5.90
CA TYR A 277 -15.81 17.02 4.91
C TYR A 277 -15.09 16.12 3.90
N LEU A 278 -14.38 15.11 4.39
CA LEU A 278 -13.73 14.11 3.56
C LEU A 278 -14.74 13.39 2.64
N LEU A 279 -15.88 12.98 3.19
CA LEU A 279 -16.93 12.31 2.42
C LEU A 279 -17.59 13.23 1.39
N GLN A 280 -17.74 14.53 1.67
CA GLN A 280 -18.20 15.51 0.69
C GLN A 280 -17.25 15.61 -0.51
N ILE A 281 -15.93 15.68 -0.27
CA ILE A 281 -14.91 15.67 -1.34
C ILE A 281 -15.04 14.39 -2.18
N VAL A 282 -15.10 13.23 -1.54
CA VAL A 282 -15.21 11.93 -2.22
C VAL A 282 -16.50 11.83 -3.04
N THR A 283 -17.63 12.26 -2.48
CA THR A 283 -18.93 12.27 -3.17
C THR A 283 -18.91 13.20 -4.38
N ALA A 284 -18.32 14.39 -4.22
CA ALA A 284 -18.16 15.33 -5.33
C ALA A 284 -17.35 14.73 -6.50
N THR A 285 -16.37 13.84 -6.24
CA THR A 285 -15.67 13.16 -7.34
C THR A 285 -16.57 12.21 -8.13
N ARG A 286 -17.56 11.58 -7.49
CA ARG A 286 -18.49 10.63 -8.12
C ARG A 286 -19.54 11.32 -8.99
N GLU A 287 -19.86 12.55 -8.66
CA GLU A 287 -20.88 13.37 -9.33
C GLU A 287 -20.26 14.38 -10.32
N HIS A 288 -18.94 14.50 -10.36
CA HIS A 288 -18.26 15.49 -11.18
C HIS A 288 -18.43 15.24 -12.67
N PRO A 289 -18.91 16.22 -13.48
CA PRO A 289 -19.21 16.02 -14.90
C PRO A 289 -17.98 15.66 -15.76
N GLU A 290 -16.78 16.05 -15.33
CA GLU A 290 -15.54 15.75 -16.04
C GLU A 290 -14.94 14.38 -15.68
N LEU A 291 -15.50 13.65 -14.73
CA LEU A 291 -15.04 12.33 -14.34
C LEU A 291 -15.96 11.24 -14.89
N THR A 292 -15.36 10.14 -15.35
CA THR A 292 -16.05 8.89 -15.72
C THR A 292 -16.09 7.94 -14.54
N LEU A 293 -15.05 7.98 -13.71
CA LEU A 293 -14.92 7.18 -12.50
C LEU A 293 -14.51 8.11 -11.35
N GLY A 294 -15.30 8.13 -10.27
CA GLY A 294 -14.99 8.80 -9.01
C GLY A 294 -14.29 7.88 -8.02
N VAL A 295 -13.94 8.42 -6.86
CA VAL A 295 -13.20 7.73 -5.81
C VAL A 295 -14.03 6.61 -5.16
N SER A 296 -13.42 5.44 -4.98
CA SER A 296 -14.00 4.29 -4.28
C SER A 296 -14.10 4.53 -2.76
N THR A 297 -14.88 3.70 -2.05
CA THR A 297 -14.89 3.72 -0.56
C THR A 297 -13.51 3.40 0.02
N ARG A 298 -12.74 2.55 -0.66
CA ARG A 298 -11.35 2.27 -0.28
C ARG A 298 -10.49 3.52 -0.36
N GLY A 299 -10.65 4.35 -1.41
CA GLY A 299 -9.96 5.64 -1.53
C GLY A 299 -10.32 6.62 -0.41
N ALA A 300 -11.59 6.64 0.05
CA ALA A 300 -12.00 7.43 1.20
C ALA A 300 -11.30 6.96 2.50
N LEU A 301 -11.28 5.65 2.76
CA LEU A 301 -10.57 5.07 3.91
C LEU A 301 -9.06 5.35 3.85
N THR A 302 -8.50 5.34 2.64
CA THR A 302 -7.08 5.66 2.43
C THR A 302 -6.78 7.12 2.75
N LEU A 303 -7.62 8.06 2.32
CA LEU A 303 -7.47 9.48 2.64
C LEU A 303 -7.61 9.73 4.16
N TYR A 304 -8.58 9.07 4.80
CA TYR A 304 -8.77 9.12 6.23
C TYR A 304 -7.51 8.68 6.98
N ARG A 305 -6.93 7.53 6.61
CA ARG A 305 -5.71 7.00 7.22
C ARG A 305 -4.49 7.89 6.94
N ALA A 306 -4.36 8.41 5.73
CA ALA A 306 -3.28 9.31 5.37
C ALA A 306 -3.34 10.62 6.18
N ALA A 307 -4.55 11.17 6.40
CA ALA A 307 -4.74 12.36 7.23
C ALA A 307 -4.35 12.11 8.71
N GLN A 308 -4.69 10.95 9.27
CA GLN A 308 -4.22 10.56 10.60
C GLN A 308 -2.69 10.48 10.67
N SER A 309 -2.05 9.88 9.66
CA SER A 309 -0.58 9.81 9.58
C SER A 309 0.06 11.19 9.48
N ARG A 310 -0.52 12.09 8.70
CA ARG A 310 -0.04 13.49 8.55
C ARG A 310 -0.14 14.25 9.87
N ALA A 311 -1.27 14.15 10.55
CA ALA A 311 -1.46 14.78 11.86
C ALA A 311 -0.38 14.35 12.87
N MET A 312 -0.04 13.05 12.89
CA MET A 312 1.03 12.53 13.75
C MET A 312 2.41 13.09 13.36
N ILE A 313 2.73 13.21 12.06
CA ILE A 313 3.98 13.81 11.59
C ILE A 313 4.08 15.28 12.03
N GLU A 314 2.95 15.99 12.06
CA GLU A 314 2.84 17.40 12.52
C GLU A 314 2.65 17.53 14.04
N ASN A 315 2.96 16.46 14.80
CA ASN A 315 2.86 16.42 16.27
C ASN A 315 1.47 16.75 16.82
N ARG A 316 0.44 16.22 16.18
CA ARG A 316 -0.95 16.40 16.62
C ARG A 316 -1.63 15.04 16.82
N ASP A 317 -2.47 14.96 17.85
CA ASP A 317 -3.33 13.81 18.14
C ASP A 317 -4.73 13.91 17.52
N PHE A 318 -4.94 14.90 16.65
CA PHE A 318 -6.17 15.13 15.91
C PHE A 318 -5.90 15.60 14.48
N VAL A 319 -6.81 15.25 13.58
CA VAL A 319 -6.79 15.64 12.18
C VAL A 319 -7.44 17.00 11.98
N THR A 320 -6.85 17.83 11.11
CA THR A 320 -7.41 19.11 10.67
C THR A 320 -7.92 19.05 9.23
N PRO A 321 -8.77 20.00 8.79
CA PRO A 321 -9.18 20.08 7.39
C PRO A 321 -8.00 20.25 6.42
N ASP A 322 -6.93 20.93 6.86
CA ASP A 322 -5.74 21.17 6.03
C ASP A 322 -4.99 19.87 5.73
N ASP A 323 -4.93 18.91 6.69
CA ASP A 323 -4.36 17.60 6.43
C ASP A 323 -5.08 16.87 5.29
N VAL A 324 -6.42 16.96 5.27
CA VAL A 324 -7.24 16.37 4.20
C VAL A 324 -6.98 17.06 2.87
N LYS A 325 -6.91 18.40 2.85
CA LYS A 325 -6.68 19.17 1.62
C LYS A 325 -5.33 18.91 0.99
N GLU A 326 -4.26 18.95 1.79
CA GLU A 326 -2.89 18.73 1.32
C GLU A 326 -2.73 17.34 0.72
N LEU A 327 -3.35 16.33 1.34
CA LEU A 327 -3.22 14.95 0.91
C LEU A 327 -4.19 14.55 -0.22
N ALA A 328 -5.32 15.26 -0.37
CA ALA A 328 -6.37 14.84 -1.29
C ALA A 328 -5.88 14.64 -2.73
N VAL A 329 -5.04 15.53 -3.25
CA VAL A 329 -4.50 15.38 -4.61
C VAL A 329 -3.61 14.14 -4.72
N HIS A 330 -2.75 13.90 -3.75
CA HIS A 330 -1.82 12.77 -3.72
C HIS A 330 -2.52 11.42 -3.52
N VAL A 331 -3.63 11.42 -2.78
CA VAL A 331 -4.42 10.21 -2.51
C VAL A 331 -5.46 9.94 -3.61
N LEU A 332 -6.11 10.97 -4.16
CA LEU A 332 -7.30 10.79 -4.99
C LEU A 332 -7.04 10.88 -6.50
N ALA A 333 -6.05 11.66 -6.94
CA ALA A 333 -5.86 11.93 -8.37
C ALA A 333 -5.56 10.68 -9.22
N HIS A 334 -4.90 9.67 -8.63
CA HIS A 334 -4.61 8.41 -9.33
C HIS A 334 -5.76 7.39 -9.25
N ARG A 335 -6.86 7.73 -8.55
CA ARG A 335 -8.05 6.89 -8.35
C ARG A 335 -9.26 7.34 -9.16
N VAL A 336 -9.17 8.48 -9.83
CA VAL A 336 -10.26 9.02 -10.65
C VAL A 336 -9.89 8.95 -12.12
N MET A 337 -10.92 8.78 -12.97
CA MET A 337 -10.73 8.74 -14.42
C MET A 337 -11.43 9.94 -15.07
N PRO A 338 -10.66 10.90 -15.61
CA PRO A 338 -11.23 11.98 -16.41
C PRO A 338 -11.89 11.48 -17.69
N ARG A 339 -12.93 12.18 -18.14
CA ARG A 339 -13.57 11.93 -19.42
C ARG A 339 -12.67 12.35 -20.57
N GLY A 340 -12.59 11.54 -21.62
CA GLY A 340 -11.81 11.79 -22.83
C GLY A 340 -10.93 10.63 -23.24
N LEU A 341 -10.58 10.56 -24.51
CA LEU A 341 -9.85 9.42 -25.09
C LEU A 341 -8.32 9.54 -24.99
N VAL A 342 -7.78 10.68 -24.57
CA VAL A 342 -6.34 10.94 -24.61
C VAL A 342 -5.70 10.55 -23.28
N ARG A 343 -4.87 9.50 -23.31
CA ARG A 343 -4.08 9.06 -22.15
C ARG A 343 -3.06 10.11 -21.69
N GLU A 344 -2.54 10.88 -22.65
CA GLU A 344 -1.61 11.96 -22.40
C GLU A 344 -2.31 13.10 -21.63
N GLY A 345 -1.75 13.52 -20.49
CA GLY A 345 -2.33 14.57 -19.65
C GLY A 345 -3.49 14.15 -18.74
N GLN A 346 -3.99 12.90 -18.79
CA GLN A 346 -5.08 12.45 -17.91
C GLN A 346 -4.76 12.65 -16.43
N ARG A 347 -3.53 12.38 -16.03
CA ARG A 347 -3.08 12.52 -14.64
C ARG A 347 -3.15 13.97 -14.17
N GLU A 348 -2.65 14.91 -15.00
CA GLU A 348 -2.71 16.34 -14.66
C GLU A 348 -4.15 16.85 -14.64
N ARG A 349 -4.99 16.40 -15.59
CA ARG A 349 -6.41 16.74 -15.58
C ARG A 349 -7.11 16.21 -14.31
N ALA A 350 -6.79 14.99 -13.87
CA ALA A 350 -7.30 14.46 -12.60
C ALA A 350 -6.89 15.35 -11.41
N ARG A 351 -5.63 15.77 -11.35
CA ARG A 351 -5.14 16.70 -10.31
C ARG A 351 -5.89 18.04 -10.32
N VAL A 352 -6.11 18.60 -11.51
CA VAL A 352 -6.87 19.86 -11.67
C VAL A 352 -8.31 19.68 -11.17
N VAL A 353 -9.01 18.62 -11.56
CA VAL A 353 -10.37 18.35 -11.12
C VAL A 353 -10.45 18.17 -9.60
N ILE A 354 -9.51 17.44 -8.98
CA ILE A 354 -9.49 17.28 -7.52
C ILE A 354 -9.27 18.64 -6.85
N ARG A 355 -8.36 19.50 -7.34
CA ARG A 355 -8.19 20.86 -6.79
C ARG A 355 -9.45 21.69 -6.91
N GLN A 356 -10.15 21.66 -8.03
CA GLN A 356 -11.44 22.36 -8.21
C GLN A 356 -12.49 21.88 -7.20
N ILE A 357 -12.56 20.57 -6.94
CA ILE A 357 -13.47 20.02 -5.94
C ILE A 357 -13.10 20.54 -4.54
N LEU A 358 -11.82 20.57 -4.18
CA LEU A 358 -11.35 21.09 -2.90
C LEU A 358 -11.70 22.57 -2.71
N ASP A 359 -11.52 23.39 -3.76
CA ASP A 359 -11.81 24.83 -3.73
C ASP A 359 -13.32 25.10 -3.57
N ASN A 360 -14.17 24.21 -4.08
CA ASN A 360 -15.62 24.34 -4.02
C ASN A 360 -16.25 23.66 -2.80
N THR A 361 -15.53 22.83 -2.06
CA THR A 361 -16.04 22.13 -0.87
C THR A 361 -15.86 23.00 0.37
N ARG A 362 -16.95 23.23 1.08
CA ARG A 362 -16.92 24.07 2.29
C ARG A 362 -16.13 23.40 3.40
N VAL A 363 -15.17 24.14 3.94
CA VAL A 363 -14.37 23.69 5.08
C VAL A 363 -15.20 23.76 6.36
N PRO A 364 -15.17 22.74 7.23
CA PRO A 364 -15.84 22.80 8.53
C PRO A 364 -15.19 23.89 9.39
N THR A 365 -16.04 24.60 10.14
CA THR A 365 -15.65 25.71 11.05
C THR A 365 -15.67 25.24 12.49
#